data_45d49eedd028b771e32bffd7e8e0eb66
#
_entry.id   45d49eedd028b771e32bffd7e8e0eb66
#
_cell.length_a   1.000
_cell.length_b   1.000
_cell.length_c   1.000
_cell.angle_alpha   90.00
_cell.angle_beta   90.00
_cell.angle_gamma   90.00
#
_symmetry.space_group_name_H-M   'P 1'
#
loop_
_entity.id
_entity.type
_entity.pdbx_description
1 polymer ?
#
loop_
_entity_poly.entity_id
_entity_poly.type
_entity_poly.pdbx_seq_one_letter_code
_entity_poly.pdbx_strand_id
1 'polypeptide(L)'
;QIGMLATVMNCIYVSEMFRSTGMKTAILTPFMCGSVTELFSKDLANRYFEDGTVVFFAGGTGHPYFSTDTGIVLRAIEMDADAIYLAKAIDGVYDSDPKTNPAAKKYDEISIDEVINKKLAVIDMTASVMCMEHKMPLVVFGLNEKESIVNTYNGNFNGTRVTV
;
A
#
# COMPACT_ATOMS: atom_id res chain seq x y z
N GLN A 1 8.94 11.90 -11.85
CA GLN A 1 10.18 11.09 -11.85
C GLN A 1 10.88 11.13 -10.48
N ILE A 2 11.10 12.29 -9.88
CA ILE A 2 11.75 12.40 -8.56
C ILE A 2 10.99 11.59 -7.50
N GLY A 3 9.67 11.67 -7.45
CA GLY A 3 8.85 10.89 -6.51
C GLY A 3 9.00 9.39 -6.68
N MET A 4 9.10 8.89 -7.91
CA MET A 4 9.34 7.47 -8.18
C MET A 4 10.71 7.02 -7.64
N LEU A 5 11.77 7.81 -7.88
CA LEU A 5 13.09 7.52 -7.34
C LEU A 5 13.15 7.62 -5.82
N ALA A 6 12.39 8.53 -5.20
CA ALA A 6 12.28 8.62 -3.75
C ALA A 6 11.70 7.34 -3.14
N THR A 7 10.72 6.70 -3.79
CA THR A 7 10.21 5.41 -3.31
C THR A 7 11.26 4.30 -3.42
N VAL A 8 12.11 4.32 -4.45
CA VAL A 8 13.23 3.38 -4.57
C VAL A 8 14.22 3.56 -3.41
N MET A 9 14.60 4.81 -3.09
CA MET A 9 15.48 5.10 -1.95
C MET A 9 14.88 4.58 -0.63
N ASN A 10 13.59 4.82 -0.40
CA ASN A 10 12.89 4.32 0.79
C ASN A 10 12.92 2.79 0.86
N CYS A 11 12.64 2.11 -0.25
CA CYS A 11 12.68 0.65 -0.31
C CYS A 11 14.09 0.09 -0.07
N ILE A 12 15.14 0.73 -0.59
CA ILE A 12 16.54 0.35 -0.32
C ILE A 12 16.80 0.43 1.19
N TYR A 13 16.45 1.56 1.82
CA TYR A 13 16.66 1.76 3.25
C TYR A 13 15.94 0.69 4.10
N VAL A 14 14.65 0.47 3.85
CA VAL A 14 13.87 -0.51 4.61
C VAL A 14 14.35 -1.94 4.33
N SER A 15 14.70 -2.25 3.09
CA SER A 15 15.28 -3.55 2.70
C SER A 15 16.56 -3.86 3.48
N GLU A 16 17.48 -2.90 3.59
CA GLU A 16 18.70 -3.08 4.36
C GLU A 16 18.42 -3.29 5.86
N MET A 17 17.43 -2.57 6.41
CA MET A 17 17.00 -2.80 7.79
C MET A 17 16.47 -4.22 7.99
N PHE A 18 15.68 -4.74 7.06
CA PHE A 18 15.16 -6.12 7.11
C PHE A 18 16.29 -7.14 6.99
N ARG A 19 17.23 -6.93 6.08
CA ARG A 19 18.43 -7.79 5.92
C ARG A 19 19.27 -7.85 7.19
N SER A 20 19.40 -6.74 7.91
CA SER A 20 20.14 -6.70 9.17
C SER A 20 19.53 -7.57 10.27
N THR A 21 18.25 -7.94 10.14
CA THR A 21 17.56 -8.90 11.03
C THR A 21 17.59 -10.33 10.52
N GLY A 22 18.28 -10.61 9.40
CA GLY A 22 18.39 -11.93 8.79
C GLY A 22 17.27 -12.27 7.78
N MET A 23 16.41 -11.33 7.43
CA MET A 23 15.37 -11.54 6.43
C MET A 23 15.91 -11.44 5.01
N LYS A 24 15.45 -12.30 4.11
CA LYS A 24 15.71 -12.17 2.68
C LYS A 24 14.83 -11.06 2.11
N THR A 25 15.40 -10.22 1.24
CA THR A 25 14.67 -9.13 0.60
C THR A 25 15.03 -8.99 -0.88
N ALA A 26 14.07 -8.57 -1.70
CA ALA A 26 14.26 -8.17 -3.09
C ALA A 26 13.55 -6.85 -3.36
N ILE A 27 14.08 -6.04 -4.28
CA ILE A 27 13.46 -4.77 -4.67
C ILE A 27 13.17 -4.82 -6.17
N LEU A 28 11.91 -4.75 -6.53
CA LEU A 28 11.44 -4.79 -7.92
C LEU A 28 10.89 -3.44 -8.35
N THR A 29 11.28 -3.00 -9.54
CA THR A 29 10.91 -1.70 -10.10
C THR A 29 10.35 -1.84 -11.51
N PRO A 30 9.43 -0.98 -11.96
CA PRO A 30 8.90 -1.01 -13.32
C PRO A 30 9.88 -0.48 -14.38
N PHE A 31 11.04 0.03 -13.97
CA PHE A 31 12.11 0.54 -14.84
C PHE A 31 13.48 0.19 -14.24
N MET A 32 14.51 0.18 -15.07
CA MET A 32 15.87 -0.10 -14.61
C MET A 32 16.39 0.99 -13.67
N CYS A 33 16.86 0.60 -12.50
CA CYS A 33 17.44 1.52 -11.50
C CYS A 33 18.77 0.98 -10.94
N GLY A 34 19.77 0.96 -11.80
CA GLY A 34 21.11 0.48 -11.46
C GLY A 34 21.16 -1.01 -11.10
N SER A 35 22.11 -1.38 -10.25
CA SER A 35 22.33 -2.76 -9.79
C SER A 35 21.64 -3.10 -8.48
N VAL A 36 20.91 -2.15 -7.88
CA VAL A 36 20.27 -2.33 -6.55
C VAL A 36 18.82 -2.78 -6.64
N THR A 37 18.24 -2.77 -7.85
CA THR A 37 16.87 -3.23 -8.10
C THR A 37 16.84 -4.15 -9.32
N GLU A 38 15.77 -4.95 -9.41
CA GLU A 38 15.50 -5.77 -10.58
C GLU A 38 14.22 -5.29 -11.28
N LEU A 39 14.11 -5.56 -12.58
CA LEU A 39 12.87 -5.27 -13.30
C LEU A 39 11.75 -6.18 -12.81
N PHE A 40 10.61 -5.58 -12.53
CA PHE A 40 9.44 -6.32 -12.13
C PHE A 40 8.96 -7.26 -13.24
N SER A 41 8.70 -8.49 -12.86
CA SER A 41 7.79 -9.40 -13.56
C SER A 41 7.07 -10.25 -12.49
N LYS A 42 5.83 -10.66 -12.81
CA LYS A 42 5.04 -11.53 -11.91
C LYS A 42 5.79 -12.81 -11.57
N ASP A 43 6.39 -13.45 -12.59
CA ASP A 43 7.13 -14.71 -12.42
C ASP A 43 8.36 -14.55 -11.50
N LEU A 44 9.07 -13.43 -11.61
CA LEU A 44 10.20 -13.14 -10.74
C LEU A 44 9.74 -12.90 -9.29
N ALA A 45 8.69 -12.11 -9.12
CA ALA A 45 8.13 -11.85 -7.79
C ALA A 45 7.62 -13.14 -7.11
N ASN A 46 6.92 -14.01 -7.86
CA ASN A 46 6.44 -15.29 -7.34
C ASN A 46 7.59 -16.20 -6.90
N ARG A 47 8.69 -16.28 -7.64
CA ARG A 47 9.88 -17.04 -7.23
C ARG A 47 10.46 -16.52 -5.91
N TYR A 48 10.47 -15.21 -5.71
CA TYR A 48 10.90 -14.62 -4.44
C TYR A 48 9.95 -14.98 -3.29
N PHE A 49 8.64 -14.94 -3.51
CA PHE A 49 7.66 -15.36 -2.49
C PHE A 49 7.80 -16.83 -2.12
N GLU A 50 7.99 -17.72 -3.11
CA GLU A 50 8.22 -19.15 -2.88
C GLU A 50 9.49 -19.43 -2.04
N ASP A 51 10.51 -18.58 -2.18
CA ASP A 51 11.76 -18.62 -1.38
C ASP A 51 11.63 -17.92 -0.01
N GLY A 52 10.45 -17.44 0.36
CA GLY A 52 10.21 -16.73 1.63
C GLY A 52 10.86 -15.34 1.69
N THR A 53 11.06 -14.71 0.53
CA THR A 53 11.67 -13.39 0.41
C THR A 53 10.62 -12.29 0.55
N VAL A 54 10.89 -11.26 1.33
CA VAL A 54 10.09 -10.02 1.36
C VAL A 54 10.39 -9.21 0.11
N VAL A 55 9.38 -8.97 -0.70
CA VAL A 55 9.53 -8.24 -1.97
C VAL A 55 9.03 -6.81 -1.80
N PHE A 56 9.92 -5.87 -2.06
CA PHE A 56 9.61 -4.43 -2.11
C PHE A 56 9.33 -4.02 -3.55
N PHE A 57 8.13 -3.50 -3.80
CA PHE A 57 7.77 -2.90 -5.08
C PHE A 57 7.96 -1.39 -5.01
N ALA A 58 8.92 -0.86 -5.75
CA ALA A 58 9.28 0.55 -5.76
C ALA A 58 9.09 1.17 -7.14
N GLY A 59 9.04 2.49 -7.22
CA GLY A 59 8.90 3.22 -8.50
C GLY A 59 7.46 3.40 -8.97
N GLY A 60 6.45 3.04 -8.16
CA GLY A 60 5.04 3.19 -8.50
C GLY A 60 4.64 2.41 -9.75
N THR A 61 3.87 3.04 -10.66
CA THR A 61 3.52 2.46 -11.97
C THR A 61 4.65 2.55 -13.00
N GLY A 62 5.71 3.30 -12.71
CA GLY A 62 6.76 3.64 -13.69
C GLY A 62 6.39 4.77 -14.65
N HIS A 63 5.18 5.31 -14.55
CA HIS A 63 4.67 6.36 -15.42
C HIS A 63 4.34 7.63 -14.60
N PRO A 64 4.57 8.84 -15.18
CA PRO A 64 4.13 10.08 -14.57
C PRO A 64 2.61 10.14 -14.52
N TYR A 65 2.08 11.06 -13.69
CA TYR A 65 0.65 11.33 -13.49
C TYR A 65 -0.14 10.25 -12.73
N PHE A 66 0.46 9.14 -12.36
CA PHE A 66 -0.13 8.17 -11.44
C PHE A 66 0.42 8.35 -10.03
N SER A 67 -0.44 8.21 -9.04
CA SER A 67 -0.04 8.25 -7.64
C SER A 67 0.61 6.93 -7.20
N THR A 68 1.23 6.93 -6.03
CA THR A 68 1.70 5.71 -5.39
C THR A 68 0.55 4.79 -5.00
N ASP A 69 -0.62 5.34 -4.64
CA ASP A 69 -1.81 4.55 -4.32
C ASP A 69 -2.25 3.71 -5.53
N THR A 70 -2.30 4.32 -6.74
CA THR A 70 -2.55 3.58 -7.98
C THR A 70 -1.49 2.49 -8.22
N GLY A 71 -0.22 2.79 -7.95
CA GLY A 71 0.87 1.81 -8.10
C GLY A 71 0.73 0.63 -7.14
N ILE A 72 0.31 0.87 -5.89
CA ILE A 72 0.07 -0.18 -4.89
C ILE A 72 -1.06 -1.11 -5.36
N VAL A 73 -2.20 -0.54 -5.77
CA VAL A 73 -3.36 -1.33 -6.20
C VAL A 73 -3.04 -2.15 -7.45
N LEU A 74 -2.38 -1.53 -8.45
CA LEU A 74 -1.94 -2.24 -9.65
C LEU A 74 -1.07 -3.46 -9.27
N ARG A 75 -0.10 -3.25 -8.40
CA ARG A 75 0.81 -4.32 -8.00
C ARG A 75 0.12 -5.41 -7.20
N ALA A 76 -0.80 -5.05 -6.30
CA ALA A 76 -1.59 -6.03 -5.55
C ALA A 76 -2.45 -6.91 -6.47
N ILE A 77 -3.09 -6.31 -7.49
CA ILE A 77 -3.89 -7.04 -8.49
C ILE A 77 -3.00 -7.98 -9.31
N GLU A 78 -1.87 -7.50 -9.83
CA GLU A 78 -0.95 -8.31 -10.63
C GLU A 78 -0.39 -9.50 -9.85
N MET A 79 -0.22 -9.35 -8.54
CA MET A 79 0.30 -10.38 -7.64
C MET A 79 -0.77 -11.27 -7.02
N ASP A 80 -2.04 -11.09 -7.40
CA ASP A 80 -3.18 -11.82 -6.84
C ASP A 80 -3.21 -11.75 -5.29
N ALA A 81 -2.94 -10.56 -4.73
CA ALA A 81 -2.91 -10.35 -3.29
C ALA A 81 -4.32 -10.47 -2.68
N ASP A 82 -4.41 -10.98 -1.46
CA ASP A 82 -5.68 -11.15 -0.74
C ASP A 82 -6.25 -9.82 -0.23
N ALA A 83 -5.41 -8.86 0.10
CA ALA A 83 -5.79 -7.55 0.60
C ALA A 83 -4.63 -6.55 0.54
N ILE A 84 -4.96 -5.27 0.63
CA ILE A 84 -3.99 -4.18 0.77
C ILE A 84 -4.08 -3.58 2.17
N TYR A 85 -2.97 -3.52 2.88
CA TYR A 85 -2.85 -2.87 4.18
C TYR A 85 -2.17 -1.51 4.02
N LEU A 86 -2.93 -0.42 4.24
CA LEU A 86 -2.46 0.96 4.07
C LEU A 86 -2.12 1.57 5.44
N ALA A 87 -0.84 1.60 5.77
CA ALA A 87 -0.32 2.32 6.92
C ALA A 87 -0.20 3.81 6.57
N LYS A 88 -1.05 4.64 7.15
CA LYS A 88 -1.12 6.08 6.84
C LYS A 88 -0.87 6.95 8.08
N ALA A 89 -0.66 8.25 7.86
CA ALA A 89 -0.57 9.21 8.97
C ALA A 89 -1.90 9.43 9.67
N ILE A 90 -3.01 9.14 9.00
CA ILE A 90 -4.38 9.11 9.55
C ILE A 90 -4.75 7.66 9.86
N ASP A 91 -5.44 7.45 10.96
CA ASP A 91 -5.71 6.12 11.53
C ASP A 91 -6.95 5.42 10.95
N GLY A 92 -7.52 5.92 9.87
CA GLY A 92 -8.68 5.31 9.21
C GLY A 92 -9.37 6.23 8.24
N VAL A 93 -10.56 5.84 7.81
CA VAL A 93 -11.44 6.61 6.92
C VAL A 93 -12.46 7.36 7.75
N TYR A 94 -12.63 8.64 7.48
CA TYR A 94 -13.55 9.53 8.18
C TYR A 94 -14.60 10.09 7.23
N ASP A 95 -15.76 10.47 7.77
CA ASP A 95 -16.84 11.14 7.03
C ASP A 95 -16.48 12.57 6.58
N SER A 96 -15.47 13.15 7.20
CA SER A 96 -14.90 14.47 6.89
C SER A 96 -13.46 14.54 7.40
N ASP A 97 -12.70 15.55 6.99
CA ASP A 97 -11.31 15.72 7.42
C ASP A 97 -11.24 16.05 8.93
N PRO A 98 -10.70 15.15 9.78
CA PRO A 98 -10.61 15.37 11.22
C PRO A 98 -9.69 16.54 11.62
N LYS A 99 -8.82 17.00 10.72
CA LYS A 99 -7.97 18.18 10.96
C LYS A 99 -8.78 19.48 10.91
N THR A 100 -9.83 19.52 10.10
CA THR A 100 -10.68 20.69 9.90
C THR A 100 -12.00 20.57 10.62
N ASN A 101 -12.48 19.35 10.87
CA ASN A 101 -13.72 19.07 11.59
C ASN A 101 -13.46 18.14 12.79
N PRO A 102 -13.36 18.69 14.03
CA PRO A 102 -13.17 17.86 15.23
C PRO A 102 -14.32 16.89 15.54
N ALA A 103 -15.49 17.07 14.90
CA ALA A 103 -16.65 16.19 15.04
C ALA A 103 -16.66 15.06 13.98
N ALA A 104 -15.61 14.96 13.13
CA ALA A 104 -15.48 13.91 12.13
C ALA A 104 -15.56 12.53 12.77
N LYS A 105 -16.34 11.65 12.16
CA LYS A 105 -16.53 10.27 12.64
C LYS A 105 -15.77 9.30 11.77
N LYS A 106 -14.98 8.45 12.42
CA LYS A 106 -14.27 7.36 11.76
C LYS A 106 -15.24 6.21 11.49
N TYR A 107 -15.08 5.57 10.33
CA TYR A 107 -15.75 4.34 10.00
C TYR A 107 -14.93 3.15 10.49
N ASP A 108 -15.55 2.18 11.14
CA ASP A 108 -14.93 0.88 11.41
C ASP A 108 -14.90 0.03 10.13
N GLU A 109 -15.99 0.12 9.35
CA GLU A 109 -16.14 -0.53 8.05
C GLU A 109 -16.92 0.38 7.09
N ILE A 110 -16.54 0.35 5.80
CA ILE A 110 -17.21 1.12 4.73
C ILE A 110 -17.00 0.40 3.41
N SER A 111 -17.98 0.46 2.50
CA SER A 111 -17.81 -0.09 1.15
C SER A 111 -17.00 0.84 0.26
N ILE A 112 -16.28 0.27 -0.73
CA ILE A 112 -15.56 1.08 -1.72
C ILE A 112 -16.51 1.97 -2.54
N ASP A 113 -17.74 1.52 -2.79
CA ASP A 113 -18.75 2.31 -3.46
C ASP A 113 -19.13 3.57 -2.66
N GLU A 114 -19.25 3.44 -1.34
CA GLU A 114 -19.50 4.60 -0.48
C GLU A 114 -18.30 5.54 -0.45
N VAL A 115 -17.07 5.02 -0.42
CA VAL A 115 -15.84 5.82 -0.50
C VAL A 115 -15.84 6.66 -1.78
N ILE A 116 -16.15 6.05 -2.93
CA ILE A 116 -16.22 6.70 -4.23
C ILE A 116 -17.35 7.74 -4.26
N ASN A 117 -18.57 7.35 -3.88
CA ASN A 117 -19.75 8.20 -3.93
C ASN A 117 -19.65 9.42 -3.01
N LYS A 118 -19.11 9.23 -1.82
CA LYS A 118 -18.89 10.31 -0.84
C LYS A 118 -17.58 11.09 -1.08
N LYS A 119 -16.77 10.67 -2.07
CA LYS A 119 -15.45 11.26 -2.39
C LYS A 119 -14.52 11.35 -1.16
N LEU A 120 -14.50 10.30 -0.36
CA LEU A 120 -13.67 10.26 0.84
C LEU A 120 -12.18 10.12 0.47
N ALA A 121 -11.32 10.83 1.19
CA ALA A 121 -9.89 10.88 0.90
C ALA A 121 -9.14 9.69 1.52
N VAL A 122 -9.31 8.50 0.97
CA VAL A 122 -8.61 7.26 1.38
C VAL A 122 -7.42 7.01 0.48
N ILE A 123 -7.70 6.81 -0.79
CA ILE A 123 -6.79 6.64 -1.92
C ILE A 123 -7.31 7.49 -3.08
N ASP A 124 -6.52 7.67 -4.12
CA ASP A 124 -7.00 8.41 -5.29
C ASP A 124 -8.14 7.68 -6.04
N MET A 125 -8.85 8.41 -6.88
CA MET A 125 -10.02 7.89 -7.60
C MET A 125 -9.68 6.71 -8.51
N THR A 126 -8.55 6.75 -9.19
CA THR A 126 -8.10 5.68 -10.09
C THR A 126 -7.87 4.40 -9.30
N ALA A 127 -7.17 4.49 -8.18
CA ALA A 127 -6.96 3.37 -7.27
C ALA A 127 -8.27 2.83 -6.70
N SER A 128 -9.22 3.71 -6.32
CA SER A 128 -10.54 3.32 -5.80
C SER A 128 -11.34 2.51 -6.82
N VAL A 129 -11.38 2.98 -8.08
CA VAL A 129 -12.09 2.28 -9.16
C VAL A 129 -11.44 0.92 -9.44
N MET A 130 -10.11 0.83 -9.46
CA MET A 130 -9.40 -0.43 -9.64
C MET A 130 -9.71 -1.42 -8.51
N CYS A 131 -9.75 -0.97 -7.24
CA CYS A 131 -10.14 -1.82 -6.12
C CYS A 131 -11.56 -2.36 -6.27
N MET A 132 -12.50 -1.51 -6.68
CA MET A 132 -13.89 -1.91 -6.93
C MET A 132 -14.01 -2.96 -8.04
N GLU A 133 -13.38 -2.71 -9.20
CA GLU A 133 -13.46 -3.60 -10.38
C GLU A 133 -12.81 -4.95 -10.14
N HIS A 134 -11.70 -4.98 -9.42
CA HIS A 134 -10.93 -6.19 -9.14
C HIS A 134 -11.23 -6.82 -7.78
N LYS A 135 -12.21 -6.29 -7.05
CA LYS A 135 -12.62 -6.78 -5.73
C LYS A 135 -11.45 -6.88 -4.74
N MET A 136 -10.60 -5.84 -4.71
CA MET A 136 -9.43 -5.77 -3.86
C MET A 136 -9.76 -5.04 -2.54
N PRO A 137 -9.88 -5.75 -1.40
CA PRO A 137 -10.21 -5.12 -0.12
C PRO A 137 -9.02 -4.36 0.44
N LEU A 138 -9.31 -3.30 1.20
CA LEU A 138 -8.32 -2.46 1.84
C LEU A 138 -8.52 -2.45 3.36
N VAL A 139 -7.42 -2.37 4.08
CA VAL A 139 -7.40 -2.05 5.52
C VAL A 139 -6.58 -0.79 5.71
N VAL A 140 -7.19 0.26 6.24
CA VAL A 140 -6.53 1.55 6.49
C VAL A 140 -6.29 1.70 7.99
N PHE A 141 -5.05 1.95 8.40
CA PHE A 141 -4.68 2.08 9.80
C PHE A 141 -3.56 3.11 10.02
N GLY A 142 -3.44 3.58 11.27
CA GLY A 142 -2.45 4.58 11.65
C GLY A 142 -1.06 3.99 11.82
N LEU A 143 -0.06 4.55 11.12
CA LEU A 143 1.34 4.12 11.24
C LEU A 143 1.97 4.52 12.59
N ASN A 144 1.50 5.63 13.19
CA ASN A 144 2.15 6.24 14.35
C ASN A 144 1.78 5.58 15.71
N GLU A 145 0.84 4.67 15.72
CA GLU A 145 0.47 3.92 16.93
C GLU A 145 1.53 2.84 17.21
N LYS A 146 1.78 2.61 18.50
CA LYS A 146 2.73 1.58 18.93
C LYS A 146 2.28 0.20 18.43
N GLU A 147 3.20 -0.52 17.79
CA GLU A 147 2.97 -1.87 17.26
C GLU A 147 1.81 -1.96 16.25
N SER A 148 1.45 -0.83 15.61
CA SER A 148 0.28 -0.74 14.72
C SER A 148 0.27 -1.79 13.61
N ILE A 149 1.42 -2.05 12.98
CA ILE A 149 1.55 -3.06 11.91
C ILE A 149 1.27 -4.46 12.47
N VAL A 150 1.89 -4.82 13.58
CA VAL A 150 1.72 -6.14 14.21
C VAL A 150 0.29 -6.34 14.70
N ASN A 151 -0.27 -5.31 15.35
CA ASN A 151 -1.66 -5.34 15.83
C ASN A 151 -2.64 -5.48 14.66
N THR A 152 -2.43 -4.73 13.58
CA THR A 152 -3.27 -4.82 12.37
C THR A 152 -3.20 -6.21 11.75
N TYR A 153 -2.01 -6.77 11.60
CA TYR A 153 -1.84 -8.13 11.08
C TYR A 153 -2.56 -9.19 11.94
N ASN A 154 -2.54 -9.03 13.26
CA ASN A 154 -3.21 -9.92 14.21
C ASN A 154 -4.73 -9.67 14.32
N GLY A 155 -5.29 -8.75 13.57
CA GLY A 155 -6.71 -8.39 13.60
C GLY A 155 -7.12 -7.45 14.76
N ASN A 156 -6.18 -7.00 15.58
CA ASN A 156 -6.37 -6.10 16.71
C ASN A 156 -5.94 -4.69 16.33
N PHE A 157 -6.71 -4.01 15.50
CA PHE A 157 -6.31 -2.70 14.99
C PHE A 157 -7.39 -1.64 15.17
N ASN A 158 -6.93 -0.41 15.30
CA ASN A 158 -7.75 0.78 15.28
C ASN A 158 -7.65 1.40 13.88
N GLY A 159 -8.58 1.03 13.00
CA GLY A 159 -8.55 1.46 11.60
C GLY A 159 -9.89 1.26 10.93
N THR A 160 -9.91 1.30 9.60
CA THR A 160 -11.10 1.08 8.79
C THR A 160 -10.92 -0.08 7.82
N ARG A 161 -11.87 -1.00 7.76
CA ARG A 161 -11.99 -1.99 6.68
C ARG A 161 -12.76 -1.39 5.52
N VAL A 162 -12.17 -1.40 4.33
CA VAL A 162 -12.86 -1.00 3.10
C VAL A 162 -13.19 -2.28 2.32
N THR A 163 -14.48 -2.59 2.27
CA THR A 163 -15.00 -3.80 1.61
C THR A 163 -15.33 -3.53 0.14
N VAL A 164 -15.39 -4.59 -0.69
CA VAL A 164 -15.62 -4.55 -2.14
C VAL A 164 -16.71 -5.51 -2.56
#